data_99bd05ec0037ed3bbb3d6d6aeae347d8
#
_entry.id   99bd05ec0037ed3bbb3d6d6aeae347d8
#
_cell.length_a   1.000
_cell.length_b   1.000
_cell.length_c   1.000
_cell.angle_alpha   90.00
_cell.angle_beta   90.00
_cell.angle_gamma   90.00
#
_symmetry.space_group_name_H-M   'P 1'
#
loop_
_entity.id
_entity.type
_entity.pdbx_description
1 polymer ?
#
loop_
_entity_poly.entity_id
_entity_poly.type
_entity_poly.pdbx_seq_one_letter_code
_entity_poly.pdbx_strand_id
1 'polypeptide(L)'
;VPTLVTDQGIVHYETYGRGRPVILLHGWLGSWALWRNTIEELGKDYKTYALDFFGFGDSVRSQQVSVDLYIDLVYQFMEKLGIVKAPLIGHSMGGTVALGVAARYPSKVVKTIIIGSPIVGSSLNPILKLSGYQRIANLVYTFPFLKDSAIYVLTRFGGREGAATYRMVAEDAGKVAPQPFFQSIGTLRNTNLVEKLPLLQIPILGIYGKRDIIVDPRQGKLLLQYAPSAQQAWFEGSGHFPMMDERERFHGVVREFLEKRS
;
A
#
# COMPACT_ATOMS: atom_id res chain seq x y z
N VAL A 1 8.68 -14.41 15.08
CA VAL A 1 8.22 -13.29 14.25
C VAL A 1 9.44 -12.77 13.51
N PRO A 2 9.50 -12.85 12.16
CA PRO A 2 10.67 -12.42 11.42
C PRO A 2 10.83 -10.89 11.46
N THR A 3 12.06 -10.44 11.75
CA THR A 3 12.42 -9.03 11.78
C THR A 3 13.72 -8.80 11.02
N LEU A 4 13.89 -7.60 10.49
CA LEU A 4 15.08 -7.18 9.77
C LEU A 4 15.61 -5.86 10.34
N VAL A 5 16.90 -5.79 10.61
CA VAL A 5 17.56 -4.56 11.04
C VAL A 5 17.97 -3.77 9.79
N THR A 6 17.45 -2.56 9.67
CA THR A 6 17.82 -1.58 8.65
C THR A 6 18.58 -0.42 9.31
N ASP A 7 19.10 0.50 8.51
CA ASP A 7 19.83 1.67 9.02
C ASP A 7 18.91 2.64 9.81
N GLN A 8 17.60 2.49 9.65
CA GLN A 8 16.57 3.37 10.25
C GLN A 8 15.82 2.69 11.40
N GLY A 9 16.00 1.39 11.60
CA GLY A 9 15.35 0.65 12.69
C GLY A 9 15.00 -0.79 12.32
N ILE A 10 14.24 -1.42 13.21
CA ILE A 10 13.78 -2.81 13.05
C ILE A 10 12.46 -2.83 12.28
N VAL A 11 12.43 -3.61 11.21
CA VAL A 11 11.26 -3.86 10.39
C VAL A 11 10.72 -5.25 10.67
N HIS A 12 9.44 -5.33 10.96
CA HIS A 12 8.70 -6.57 10.99
C HIS A 12 8.22 -6.93 9.58
N TYR A 13 8.19 -8.21 9.25
CA TYR A 13 7.59 -8.72 8.02
C TYR A 13 7.09 -10.15 8.21
N GLU A 14 6.09 -10.52 7.44
CA GLU A 14 5.67 -11.92 7.32
C GLU A 14 6.08 -12.48 5.96
N THR A 15 6.37 -13.78 5.93
CA THR A 15 6.84 -14.44 4.72
C THR A 15 6.26 -15.83 4.61
N TYR A 16 5.89 -16.22 3.40
CA TYR A 16 5.32 -17.53 3.11
C TYR A 16 5.76 -18.04 1.73
N GLY A 17 5.75 -19.37 1.55
CA GLY A 17 6.05 -20.00 0.27
C GLY A 17 7.54 -20.09 -0.05
N ARG A 18 7.84 -20.47 -1.30
CA ARG A 18 9.19 -20.66 -1.84
C ARG A 18 9.27 -20.18 -3.28
N GLY A 19 10.47 -19.97 -3.82
CA GLY A 19 10.69 -19.59 -5.21
C GLY A 19 10.98 -18.10 -5.41
N ARG A 20 10.50 -17.52 -6.51
CA ARG A 20 10.76 -16.11 -6.86
C ARG A 20 10.12 -15.15 -5.84
N PRO A 21 10.85 -14.12 -5.40
CA PRO A 21 10.32 -13.18 -4.41
C PRO A 21 9.20 -12.32 -4.97
N VAL A 22 8.21 -12.01 -4.13
CA VAL A 22 7.17 -10.99 -4.34
C VAL A 22 7.04 -10.18 -3.05
N ILE A 23 7.07 -8.86 -3.13
CA ILE A 23 6.98 -7.96 -1.98
C ILE A 23 5.62 -7.27 -1.95
N LEU A 24 4.97 -7.29 -0.79
CA LEU A 24 3.64 -6.72 -0.55
C LEU A 24 3.73 -5.55 0.43
N LEU A 25 3.18 -4.41 0.05
CA LEU A 25 3.26 -3.13 0.74
C LEU A 25 1.86 -2.64 1.12
N HIS A 26 1.60 -2.51 2.42
CA HIS A 26 0.29 -2.10 2.92
C HIS A 26 0.01 -0.60 2.76
N GLY A 27 -1.24 -0.19 2.97
CA GLY A 27 -1.67 1.20 2.96
C GLY A 27 -1.53 1.90 4.32
N TRP A 28 -1.93 3.17 4.36
CA TRP A 28 -2.03 3.93 5.61
C TRP A 28 -2.99 3.26 6.59
N LEU A 29 -2.66 3.26 7.88
CA LEU A 29 -3.37 2.54 8.96
C LEU A 29 -3.51 1.03 8.73
N GLY A 30 -2.64 0.43 7.93
CA GLY A 30 -2.60 -1.01 7.73
C GLY A 30 -1.32 -1.64 8.27
N SER A 31 -1.24 -2.94 8.09
CA SER A 31 -0.10 -3.78 8.40
C SER A 31 0.01 -4.93 7.40
N TRP A 32 0.98 -5.83 7.59
CA TRP A 32 1.08 -7.07 6.84
C TRP A 32 -0.24 -7.89 6.85
N ALA A 33 -1.06 -7.73 7.90
CA ALA A 33 -2.31 -8.47 8.09
C ALA A 33 -3.31 -8.28 6.93
N LEU A 34 -3.26 -7.14 6.22
CA LEU A 34 -3.98 -6.91 4.97
C LEU A 34 -3.72 -8.03 3.96
N TRP A 35 -2.50 -8.55 3.95
CA TRP A 35 -2.01 -9.49 2.95
C TRP A 35 -2.14 -10.96 3.36
N ARG A 36 -2.67 -11.29 4.55
CA ARG A 36 -2.74 -12.66 5.08
C ARG A 36 -3.21 -13.68 4.05
N ASN A 37 -4.37 -13.45 3.45
CA ASN A 37 -4.89 -14.37 2.43
C ASN A 37 -4.07 -14.33 1.12
N THR A 38 -3.49 -13.18 0.80
CA THR A 38 -2.70 -13.01 -0.42
C THR A 38 -1.34 -13.68 -0.31
N ILE A 39 -0.67 -13.62 0.84
CA ILE A 39 0.61 -14.33 1.05
C ILE A 39 0.43 -15.84 1.02
N GLU A 40 -0.67 -16.36 1.56
CA GLU A 40 -1.00 -17.78 1.51
C GLU A 40 -1.29 -18.22 0.06
N GLU A 41 -2.07 -17.44 -0.67
CA GLU A 41 -2.45 -17.76 -2.04
C GLU A 41 -1.28 -17.66 -3.01
N LEU A 42 -0.53 -16.56 -3.00
CA LEU A 42 0.63 -16.39 -3.86
C LEU A 42 1.82 -17.27 -3.42
N GLY A 43 1.89 -17.61 -2.13
CA GLY A 43 2.94 -18.45 -1.56
C GLY A 43 2.94 -19.90 -2.08
N LYS A 44 1.90 -20.32 -2.83
CA LYS A 44 1.88 -21.59 -3.55
C LYS A 44 2.95 -21.62 -4.65
N ASP A 45 3.27 -20.46 -5.28
CA ASP A 45 4.16 -20.36 -6.44
C ASP A 45 5.33 -19.40 -6.25
N TYR A 46 5.26 -18.55 -5.23
CA TYR A 46 6.22 -17.48 -4.96
C TYR A 46 6.71 -17.50 -3.51
N LYS A 47 7.86 -16.88 -3.26
CA LYS A 47 8.28 -16.50 -1.92
C LYS A 47 7.75 -15.10 -1.64
N THR A 48 6.69 -14.99 -0.84
CA THR A 48 6.05 -13.72 -0.52
C THR A 48 6.68 -13.07 0.71
N TYR A 49 6.75 -11.73 0.72
CA TYR A 49 7.19 -10.92 1.83
C TYR A 49 6.20 -9.77 2.02
N ALA A 50 5.50 -9.73 3.13
CA ALA A 50 4.62 -8.63 3.50
C ALA A 50 5.25 -7.88 4.67
N LEU A 51 5.75 -6.67 4.43
CA LEU A 51 6.45 -5.88 5.44
C LEU A 51 5.53 -4.84 6.08
N ASP A 52 5.79 -4.52 7.34
CA ASP A 52 5.19 -3.40 8.03
C ASP A 52 6.06 -2.15 7.86
N PHE A 53 5.48 -1.05 7.39
CA PHE A 53 6.19 0.22 7.35
C PHE A 53 6.49 0.74 8.76
N PHE A 54 7.55 1.52 8.92
CA PHE A 54 7.86 2.16 10.19
C PHE A 54 6.67 2.95 10.73
N GLY A 55 6.38 2.75 12.02
CA GLY A 55 5.24 3.36 12.69
C GLY A 55 3.91 2.64 12.52
N PHE A 56 3.89 1.55 11.75
CA PHE A 56 2.73 0.69 11.52
C PHE A 56 3.02 -0.76 11.89
N GLY A 57 1.95 -1.54 12.14
CA GLY A 57 2.03 -2.94 12.49
C GLY A 57 2.94 -3.19 13.70
N ASP A 58 3.84 -4.14 13.55
CA ASP A 58 4.80 -4.56 14.59
C ASP A 58 6.23 -4.03 14.31
N SER A 59 6.40 -3.16 13.29
CA SER A 59 7.65 -2.45 13.03
C SER A 59 7.92 -1.36 14.08
N VAL A 60 9.21 -0.98 14.22
CA VAL A 60 9.61 0.04 15.19
C VAL A 60 8.83 1.35 14.97
N ARG A 61 8.50 1.99 16.09
CA ARG A 61 7.89 3.32 16.09
C ARG A 61 8.96 4.36 15.78
N SER A 62 9.04 4.78 14.51
CA SER A 62 9.92 5.87 14.09
C SER A 62 9.31 7.22 14.45
N GLN A 63 10.15 8.17 14.87
CA GLN A 63 9.73 9.56 15.12
C GLN A 63 9.52 10.36 13.83
N GLN A 64 10.11 9.89 12.73
CA GLN A 64 9.97 10.52 11.42
C GLN A 64 9.59 9.45 10.39
N VAL A 65 8.52 9.70 9.66
CA VAL A 65 8.05 8.83 8.58
C VAL A 65 7.63 9.68 7.37
N SER A 66 7.88 9.16 6.19
CA SER A 66 7.50 9.80 4.94
C SER A 66 7.41 8.76 3.82
N VAL A 67 6.78 9.12 2.70
CA VAL A 67 6.77 8.27 1.49
C VAL A 67 8.20 8.01 1.02
N ASP A 68 9.09 9.01 1.05
CA ASP A 68 10.49 8.85 0.65
C ASP A 68 11.24 7.87 1.55
N LEU A 69 11.03 7.96 2.88
CA LEU A 69 11.62 7.03 3.84
C LEU A 69 11.14 5.59 3.62
N TYR A 70 9.87 5.41 3.25
CA TYR A 70 9.35 4.08 2.93
C TYR A 70 9.90 3.53 1.61
N ILE A 71 10.18 4.39 0.62
CA ILE A 71 10.87 3.99 -0.62
C ILE A 71 12.26 3.44 -0.29
N ASP A 72 13.02 4.16 0.53
CA ASP A 72 14.38 3.74 0.95
C ASP A 72 14.34 2.48 1.84
N LEU A 73 13.30 2.35 2.67
CA LEU A 73 13.07 1.15 3.47
C LEU A 73 12.90 -0.10 2.60
N VAL A 74 12.06 -0.03 1.56
CA VAL A 74 11.86 -1.18 0.65
C VAL A 74 13.15 -1.54 -0.07
N TYR A 75 13.93 -0.55 -0.50
CA TYR A 75 15.24 -0.79 -1.10
C TYR A 75 16.18 -1.50 -0.12
N GLN A 76 16.33 -0.98 1.12
CA GLN A 76 17.18 -1.61 2.15
C GLN A 76 16.70 -3.02 2.52
N PHE A 77 15.39 -3.22 2.61
CA PHE A 77 14.80 -4.53 2.85
C PHE A 77 15.24 -5.55 1.79
N MET A 78 15.17 -5.16 0.51
CA MET A 78 15.64 -6.01 -0.59
C MET A 78 17.13 -6.29 -0.52
N GLU A 79 17.96 -5.27 -0.28
CA GLU A 79 19.41 -5.42 -0.17
C GLU A 79 19.80 -6.40 0.95
N LYS A 80 19.25 -6.19 2.15
CA LYS A 80 19.60 -6.97 3.34
C LYS A 80 19.13 -8.43 3.26
N LEU A 81 18.07 -8.71 2.50
CA LEU A 81 17.60 -10.09 2.23
C LEU A 81 18.23 -10.72 0.98
N GLY A 82 19.13 -10.02 0.28
CA GLY A 82 19.74 -10.51 -0.96
C GLY A 82 18.75 -10.61 -2.13
N ILE A 83 17.64 -9.89 -2.06
CA ILE A 83 16.65 -9.86 -3.15
C ILE A 83 17.18 -8.95 -4.25
N VAL A 84 17.70 -9.54 -5.32
CA VAL A 84 18.28 -8.78 -6.44
C VAL A 84 17.23 -7.93 -7.12
N LYS A 85 16.07 -8.54 -7.47
CA LYS A 85 14.92 -7.86 -8.05
C LYS A 85 13.63 -8.63 -7.75
N ALA A 86 12.51 -7.91 -7.62
CA ALA A 86 11.21 -8.51 -7.35
C ALA A 86 10.05 -7.70 -7.96
N PRO A 87 8.88 -8.33 -8.21
CA PRO A 87 7.62 -7.63 -8.33
C PRO A 87 7.24 -6.97 -7.00
N LEU A 88 6.69 -5.75 -7.07
CA LEU A 88 6.12 -5.04 -5.92
C LEU A 88 4.59 -4.96 -6.07
N ILE A 89 3.87 -5.32 -5.03
CA ILE A 89 2.41 -5.22 -4.94
C ILE A 89 2.09 -4.26 -3.81
N GLY A 90 1.49 -3.12 -4.11
CA GLY A 90 1.22 -2.09 -3.11
C GLY A 90 -0.24 -1.66 -3.09
N HIS A 91 -0.80 -1.57 -1.88
CA HIS A 91 -2.13 -1.04 -1.64
C HIS A 91 -2.06 0.42 -1.20
N SER A 92 -2.86 1.29 -1.79
CA SER A 92 -3.00 2.69 -1.39
C SER A 92 -1.62 3.40 -1.29
N MET A 93 -1.21 3.89 -0.13
CA MET A 93 0.12 4.43 0.13
C MET A 93 1.24 3.45 -0.31
N GLY A 94 1.08 2.15 -0.06
CA GLY A 94 2.05 1.13 -0.47
C GLY A 94 2.25 1.05 -1.98
N GLY A 95 1.21 1.33 -2.78
CA GLY A 95 1.35 1.40 -4.23
C GLY A 95 2.06 2.68 -4.71
N THR A 96 1.84 3.81 -4.03
CA THR A 96 2.61 5.04 -4.26
C THR A 96 4.10 4.79 -3.95
N VAL A 97 4.39 4.09 -2.84
CA VAL A 97 5.75 3.68 -2.48
C VAL A 97 6.34 2.74 -3.54
N ALA A 98 5.58 1.73 -4.01
CA ALA A 98 6.04 0.79 -5.03
C ALA A 98 6.44 1.48 -6.35
N LEU A 99 5.64 2.44 -6.81
CA LEU A 99 6.00 3.28 -7.98
C LEU A 99 7.23 4.15 -7.69
N GLY A 100 7.34 4.69 -6.48
CA GLY A 100 8.51 5.44 -6.04
C GLY A 100 9.80 4.62 -6.04
N VAL A 101 9.73 3.36 -5.57
CA VAL A 101 10.87 2.41 -5.64
C VAL A 101 11.22 2.12 -7.09
N ALA A 102 10.24 1.84 -7.95
CA ALA A 102 10.48 1.59 -9.37
C ALA A 102 11.14 2.78 -10.08
N ALA A 103 10.78 4.01 -9.70
CA ALA A 103 11.37 5.22 -10.27
C ALA A 103 12.77 5.52 -9.75
N ARG A 104 13.04 5.27 -8.46
CA ARG A 104 14.33 5.57 -7.81
C ARG A 104 15.35 4.44 -8.00
N TYR A 105 14.87 3.19 -7.99
CA TYR A 105 15.69 1.97 -8.05
C TYR A 105 15.20 1.02 -9.16
N PRO A 106 15.23 1.41 -10.45
CA PRO A 106 14.61 0.66 -11.53
C PRO A 106 15.18 -0.76 -11.71
N SER A 107 16.44 -1.00 -11.35
CA SER A 107 17.07 -2.33 -11.40
C SER A 107 16.49 -3.32 -10.36
N LYS A 108 15.78 -2.83 -9.33
CA LYS A 108 15.22 -3.63 -8.26
C LYS A 108 13.80 -4.14 -8.54
N VAL A 109 13.10 -3.53 -9.50
CA VAL A 109 11.69 -3.81 -9.72
C VAL A 109 11.47 -4.42 -11.10
N VAL A 110 10.83 -5.59 -11.16
CA VAL A 110 10.51 -6.25 -12.43
C VAL A 110 9.09 -5.94 -12.92
N LYS A 111 8.16 -5.73 -12.00
CA LYS A 111 6.76 -5.37 -12.26
C LYS A 111 6.19 -4.64 -11.05
N THR A 112 5.16 -3.85 -11.25
CA THR A 112 4.46 -3.21 -10.15
C THR A 112 2.94 -3.41 -10.29
N ILE A 113 2.30 -3.84 -9.20
CA ILE A 113 0.84 -3.86 -9.06
C ILE A 113 0.47 -2.83 -8.01
N ILE A 114 -0.36 -1.87 -8.38
CA ILE A 114 -0.87 -0.85 -7.46
C ILE A 114 -2.38 -1.00 -7.30
N ILE A 115 -2.86 -0.92 -6.07
CA ILE A 115 -4.26 -1.18 -5.73
C ILE A 115 -4.83 0.03 -4.99
N GLY A 116 -5.83 0.70 -5.57
CA GLY A 116 -6.44 1.89 -4.97
C GLY A 116 -5.44 3.00 -4.64
N SER A 117 -4.35 3.11 -5.39
CA SER A 117 -3.22 3.95 -5.04
C SER A 117 -3.32 5.35 -5.65
N PRO A 118 -3.04 6.41 -4.87
CA PRO A 118 -2.97 7.75 -5.41
C PRO A 118 -1.70 7.94 -6.26
N ILE A 119 -1.87 8.37 -7.50
CA ILE A 119 -0.80 8.92 -8.35
C ILE A 119 -0.49 10.35 -7.94
N VAL A 120 -1.56 11.09 -7.59
CA VAL A 120 -1.49 12.44 -7.07
C VAL A 120 -2.18 12.47 -5.72
N GLY A 121 -1.52 12.95 -4.69
CA GLY A 121 -2.04 12.99 -3.33
C GLY A 121 -3.30 13.84 -3.15
N SER A 122 -3.55 14.78 -4.08
CA SER A 122 -4.80 15.54 -4.12
C SER A 122 -6.06 14.70 -4.38
N SER A 123 -5.89 13.45 -4.86
CA SER A 123 -6.99 12.49 -5.08
C SER A 123 -7.53 11.85 -3.80
N LEU A 124 -6.84 12.01 -2.68
CA LEU A 124 -7.29 11.48 -1.38
C LEU A 124 -8.58 12.15 -0.93
N ASN A 125 -9.42 11.38 -0.24
CA ASN A 125 -10.61 11.89 0.42
C ASN A 125 -10.27 13.10 1.32
N PRO A 126 -11.12 14.15 1.37
CA PRO A 126 -10.87 15.34 2.19
C PRO A 126 -10.59 15.03 3.69
N ILE A 127 -11.28 14.03 4.26
CA ILE A 127 -11.06 13.62 5.66
C ILE A 127 -9.61 13.14 5.85
N LEU A 128 -9.10 12.31 4.92
CA LEU A 128 -7.71 11.86 4.97
C LEU A 128 -6.73 13.01 4.80
N LYS A 129 -6.97 13.92 3.87
CA LYS A 129 -6.11 15.10 3.69
C LYS A 129 -6.02 15.95 4.95
N LEU A 130 -7.14 16.15 5.65
CA LEU A 130 -7.18 16.86 6.92
C LEU A 130 -6.39 16.13 8.02
N SER A 131 -6.42 14.80 8.06
CA SER A 131 -5.66 14.00 9.03
C SER A 131 -4.14 14.17 8.92
N GLY A 132 -3.63 14.70 7.81
CA GLY A 132 -2.22 15.05 7.62
C GLY A 132 -1.79 16.36 8.27
N TYR A 133 -2.67 17.07 8.99
CA TYR A 133 -2.31 18.25 9.78
C TYR A 133 -2.17 17.87 11.25
N GLN A 134 -1.04 18.24 11.87
CA GLN A 134 -0.75 17.90 13.27
C GLN A 134 -1.87 18.31 14.25
N ARG A 135 -2.46 19.50 14.07
CA ARG A 135 -3.56 19.98 14.93
C ARG A 135 -4.79 19.06 14.85
N ILE A 136 -5.12 18.56 13.65
CA ILE A 136 -6.24 17.63 13.44
C ILE A 136 -5.90 16.27 14.02
N ALA A 137 -4.67 15.77 13.80
CA ALA A 137 -4.23 14.53 14.40
C ALA A 137 -4.30 14.56 15.92
N ASN A 138 -3.82 15.64 16.54
CA ASN A 138 -3.90 15.82 18.00
C ASN A 138 -5.37 15.77 18.49
N LEU A 139 -6.28 16.46 17.78
CA LEU A 139 -7.72 16.43 18.11
C LEU A 139 -8.29 14.99 18.04
N VAL A 140 -7.96 14.27 16.97
CA VAL A 140 -8.41 12.88 16.74
C VAL A 140 -7.86 11.93 17.82
N TYR A 141 -6.64 12.15 18.30
CA TYR A 141 -6.06 11.36 19.41
C TYR A 141 -6.57 11.78 20.79
N THR A 142 -6.94 13.06 20.97
CA THR A 142 -7.60 13.52 22.21
C THR A 142 -9.02 12.95 22.33
N PHE A 143 -9.69 12.79 21.20
CA PHE A 143 -11.06 12.25 21.14
C PHE A 143 -11.09 10.99 20.23
N PRO A 144 -10.73 9.81 20.76
CA PRO A 144 -10.60 8.57 19.95
C PRO A 144 -11.82 8.21 19.14
N PHE A 145 -13.03 8.54 19.63
CA PHE A 145 -14.27 8.29 18.91
C PHE A 145 -14.35 8.97 17.53
N LEU A 146 -13.63 10.08 17.34
CA LEU A 146 -13.56 10.76 16.03
C LEU A 146 -12.78 9.90 15.03
N LYS A 147 -11.65 9.31 15.46
CA LYS A 147 -10.87 8.38 14.65
C LYS A 147 -11.69 7.15 14.30
N ASP A 148 -12.29 6.53 15.29
CA ASP A 148 -13.06 5.29 15.12
C ASP A 148 -14.28 5.50 14.23
N SER A 149 -14.99 6.63 14.39
CA SER A 149 -16.11 7.00 13.52
C SER A 149 -15.66 7.24 12.06
N ALA A 150 -14.54 7.93 11.86
CA ALA A 150 -14.01 8.15 10.51
C ALA A 150 -13.59 6.82 9.84
N ILE A 151 -12.88 5.95 10.57
CA ILE A 151 -12.51 4.61 10.08
C ILE A 151 -13.77 3.81 9.77
N TYR A 152 -14.77 3.81 10.66
CA TYR A 152 -16.03 3.11 10.45
C TYR A 152 -16.72 3.55 9.16
N VAL A 153 -16.89 4.85 8.95
CA VAL A 153 -17.56 5.38 7.75
C VAL A 153 -16.77 5.01 6.48
N LEU A 154 -15.46 5.23 6.48
CA LEU A 154 -14.62 5.01 5.29
C LEU A 154 -14.52 3.53 4.91
N THR A 155 -14.53 2.62 5.88
CA THR A 155 -14.38 1.18 5.61
C THR A 155 -15.73 0.49 5.45
N ARG A 156 -16.74 0.83 6.28
CA ARG A 156 -18.02 0.15 6.31
C ARG A 156 -18.86 0.36 5.05
N PHE A 157 -18.75 1.55 4.47
CA PHE A 157 -19.54 1.93 3.30
C PHE A 157 -18.75 1.91 1.98
N GLY A 158 -17.45 1.71 2.06
CA GLY A 158 -16.55 1.71 0.90
C GLY A 158 -16.44 0.39 0.12
N GLY A 159 -17.07 -0.72 0.58
CA GLY A 159 -16.93 -2.01 -0.07
C GLY A 159 -17.93 -3.06 0.43
N ARG A 160 -17.90 -4.26 -0.16
CA ARG A 160 -18.78 -5.39 0.21
C ARG A 160 -18.44 -5.95 1.58
N GLU A 161 -17.15 -6.13 1.85
CA GLU A 161 -16.61 -6.69 3.10
C GLU A 161 -16.33 -5.61 4.15
N GLY A 162 -17.11 -4.52 4.16
CA GLY A 162 -16.88 -3.35 5.00
C GLY A 162 -16.78 -3.64 6.49
N ALA A 163 -17.52 -4.64 7.03
CA ALA A 163 -17.43 -5.00 8.44
C ALA A 163 -16.11 -5.71 8.79
N ALA A 164 -15.62 -6.60 7.91
CA ALA A 164 -14.31 -7.26 8.09
C ALA A 164 -13.18 -6.26 7.93
N THR A 165 -13.27 -5.40 6.91
CA THR A 165 -12.32 -4.32 6.65
C THR A 165 -12.24 -3.35 7.83
N TYR A 166 -13.37 -2.94 8.39
CA TYR A 166 -13.39 -2.08 9.57
C TYR A 166 -12.63 -2.71 10.75
N ARG A 167 -12.92 -3.96 11.09
CA ARG A 167 -12.26 -4.64 12.22
C ARG A 167 -10.74 -4.68 12.04
N MET A 168 -10.26 -5.04 10.85
CA MET A 168 -8.84 -5.09 10.52
C MET A 168 -8.19 -3.71 10.64
N VAL A 169 -8.76 -2.69 9.99
CA VAL A 169 -8.19 -1.33 10.00
C VAL A 169 -8.26 -0.69 11.39
N ALA A 170 -9.32 -0.93 12.17
CA ALA A 170 -9.46 -0.42 13.53
C ALA A 170 -8.43 -1.04 14.48
N GLU A 171 -8.16 -2.34 14.36
CA GLU A 171 -7.11 -3.03 15.12
C GLU A 171 -5.73 -2.44 14.82
N ASP A 172 -5.37 -2.33 13.54
CA ASP A 172 -4.09 -1.77 13.12
C ASP A 172 -3.95 -0.29 13.52
N ALA A 173 -4.99 0.52 13.34
CA ALA A 173 -5.02 1.93 13.72
C ALA A 173 -4.87 2.15 15.24
N GLY A 174 -5.27 1.16 16.06
CA GLY A 174 -5.08 1.17 17.50
C GLY A 174 -3.60 1.12 17.91
N LYS A 175 -2.73 0.57 17.07
CA LYS A 175 -1.29 0.43 17.32
C LYS A 175 -0.49 1.68 16.88
N VAL A 176 -1.06 2.54 16.04
CA VAL A 176 -0.35 3.68 15.42
C VAL A 176 -0.28 4.86 16.37
N ALA A 177 0.93 5.41 16.56
CA ALA A 177 1.17 6.62 17.35
C ALA A 177 0.78 7.90 16.55
N PRO A 178 0.57 9.05 17.25
CA PRO A 178 0.18 10.31 16.59
C PRO A 178 1.12 10.75 15.46
N GLN A 179 2.44 10.69 15.68
CA GLN A 179 3.43 11.15 14.70
C GLN A 179 3.37 10.36 13.38
N PRO A 180 3.52 9.01 13.35
CA PRO A 180 3.35 8.23 12.11
C PRO A 180 1.99 8.46 11.46
N PHE A 181 0.92 8.62 12.25
CA PHE A 181 -0.43 8.86 11.76
C PHE A 181 -0.49 10.08 10.84
N PHE A 182 -0.07 11.26 11.31
CA PHE A 182 -0.22 12.48 10.51
C PHE A 182 0.93 12.72 9.52
N GLN A 183 2.16 12.29 9.83
CA GLN A 183 3.31 12.53 8.96
C GLN A 183 3.20 11.72 7.66
N SER A 184 2.84 10.43 7.76
CA SER A 184 2.72 9.57 6.58
C SER A 184 1.64 10.06 5.62
N ILE A 185 0.45 10.39 6.12
CA ILE A 185 -0.62 10.92 5.28
C ILE A 185 -0.32 12.35 4.81
N GLY A 186 0.40 13.13 5.62
CA GLY A 186 0.87 14.47 5.28
C GLY A 186 1.83 14.46 4.10
N THR A 187 2.77 13.51 4.05
CA THR A 187 3.67 13.35 2.91
C THR A 187 2.95 12.76 1.70
N LEU A 188 2.06 11.79 1.90
CA LEU A 188 1.30 11.17 0.83
C LEU A 188 0.41 12.19 0.09
N ARG A 189 -0.30 13.07 0.81
CA ARG A 189 -1.16 14.10 0.18
C ARG A 189 -0.39 15.10 -0.68
N ASN A 190 0.91 15.28 -0.42
CA ASN A 190 1.79 16.17 -1.17
C ASN A 190 2.56 15.44 -2.28
N THR A 191 2.39 14.11 -2.40
CA THR A 191 3.07 13.32 -3.45
C THR A 191 2.42 13.57 -4.80
N ASN A 192 3.26 13.73 -5.83
CA ASN A 192 2.87 13.75 -7.23
C ASN A 192 3.86 12.89 -8.04
N LEU A 193 3.34 11.82 -8.64
CA LEU A 193 4.15 10.88 -9.44
C LEU A 193 3.99 11.07 -10.95
N VAL A 194 3.18 12.01 -11.41
CA VAL A 194 2.86 12.18 -12.84
C VAL A 194 4.13 12.30 -13.70
N GLU A 195 5.10 13.10 -13.27
CA GLU A 195 6.35 13.29 -14.01
C GLU A 195 7.27 12.05 -14.00
N LYS A 196 7.08 11.14 -13.03
CA LYS A 196 7.88 9.91 -12.91
C LYS A 196 7.31 8.76 -13.73
N LEU A 197 5.99 8.74 -13.98
CA LEU A 197 5.33 7.65 -14.69
C LEU A 197 5.89 7.37 -16.09
N PRO A 198 6.18 8.38 -16.94
CA PRO A 198 6.77 8.16 -18.27
C PRO A 198 8.15 7.49 -18.25
N LEU A 199 8.86 7.59 -17.13
CA LEU A 199 10.20 7.03 -16.95
C LEU A 199 10.18 5.55 -16.59
N LEU A 200 9.01 5.01 -16.20
CA LEU A 200 8.88 3.62 -15.77
C LEU A 200 8.79 2.68 -16.98
N GLN A 201 9.87 1.93 -17.21
CA GLN A 201 9.97 0.96 -18.33
C GLN A 201 9.51 -0.45 -17.96
N ILE A 202 8.97 -0.64 -16.76
CA ILE A 202 8.48 -1.93 -16.26
C ILE A 202 6.97 -2.07 -16.49
N PRO A 203 6.43 -3.31 -16.62
CA PRO A 203 4.99 -3.52 -16.63
C PRO A 203 4.33 -3.06 -15.34
N ILE A 204 3.22 -2.32 -15.46
CA ILE A 204 2.46 -1.79 -14.33
C ILE A 204 1.00 -2.22 -14.47
N LEU A 205 0.41 -2.74 -13.39
CA LEU A 205 -1.02 -3.03 -13.30
C LEU A 205 -1.66 -2.13 -12.22
N GLY A 206 -2.62 -1.29 -12.63
CA GLY A 206 -3.47 -0.54 -11.72
C GLY A 206 -4.78 -1.29 -11.46
N ILE A 207 -5.06 -1.63 -10.20
CA ILE A 207 -6.33 -2.22 -9.77
C ILE A 207 -7.11 -1.15 -9.00
N TYR A 208 -8.33 -0.85 -9.44
CA TYR A 208 -9.18 0.17 -8.83
C TYR A 208 -10.61 -0.32 -8.66
N GLY A 209 -11.15 -0.14 -7.44
CA GLY A 209 -12.56 -0.37 -7.17
C GLY A 209 -13.40 0.83 -7.61
N LYS A 210 -14.53 0.58 -8.28
CA LYS A 210 -15.42 1.67 -8.75
C LYS A 210 -16.13 2.40 -7.60
N ARG A 211 -16.24 1.78 -6.44
CA ARG A 211 -16.88 2.33 -5.24
C ARG A 211 -15.88 2.93 -4.25
N ASP A 212 -14.63 3.14 -4.65
CA ASP A 212 -13.60 3.70 -3.80
C ASP A 212 -13.93 5.15 -3.41
N ILE A 213 -14.18 5.38 -2.11
CA ILE A 213 -14.46 6.69 -1.53
C ILE A 213 -13.23 7.27 -0.80
N ILE A 214 -12.12 6.53 -0.75
CA ILE A 214 -10.88 6.88 -0.04
C ILE A 214 -9.89 7.55 -1.01
N VAL A 215 -9.71 6.94 -2.16
CA VAL A 215 -8.89 7.47 -3.27
C VAL A 215 -9.76 7.54 -4.52
N ASP A 216 -9.76 8.68 -5.19
CA ASP A 216 -10.50 8.86 -6.44
C ASP A 216 -10.06 7.81 -7.48
N PRO A 217 -10.94 6.89 -7.91
CA PRO A 217 -10.57 5.82 -8.84
C PRO A 217 -10.12 6.33 -10.22
N ARG A 218 -10.37 7.60 -10.54
CA ARG A 218 -9.85 8.25 -11.77
C ARG A 218 -8.32 8.27 -11.83
N GLN A 219 -7.63 7.97 -10.73
CA GLN A 219 -6.18 7.77 -10.73
C GLN A 219 -5.72 6.69 -11.71
N GLY A 220 -6.56 5.68 -11.95
CA GLY A 220 -6.29 4.69 -12.99
C GLY A 220 -6.22 5.26 -14.41
N LYS A 221 -6.99 6.32 -14.71
CA LYS A 221 -6.90 7.04 -16.00
C LYS A 221 -5.58 7.79 -16.12
N LEU A 222 -5.12 8.44 -15.03
CA LEU A 222 -3.82 9.10 -15.01
C LEU A 222 -2.69 8.10 -15.21
N LEU A 223 -2.79 6.93 -14.57
CA LEU A 223 -1.82 5.86 -14.77
C LEU A 223 -1.69 5.48 -16.24
N LEU A 224 -2.82 5.20 -16.92
CA LEU A 224 -2.83 4.83 -18.35
C LEU A 224 -2.36 5.96 -19.26
N GLN A 225 -2.64 7.21 -18.88
CA GLN A 225 -2.26 8.38 -19.66
C GLN A 225 -0.74 8.62 -19.66
N TYR A 226 -0.08 8.39 -18.53
CA TYR A 226 1.32 8.78 -18.34
C TYR A 226 2.31 7.62 -18.26
N ALA A 227 1.86 6.39 -18.00
CA ALA A 227 2.73 5.21 -17.97
C ALA A 227 2.52 4.33 -19.20
N PRO A 228 3.48 4.28 -20.17
CA PRO A 228 3.29 3.58 -21.46
C PRO A 228 3.03 2.08 -21.33
N SER A 229 3.57 1.45 -20.29
CA SER A 229 3.47 0.01 -20.03
C SER A 229 2.34 -0.35 -19.07
N ALA A 230 1.48 0.61 -18.71
CA ALA A 230 0.44 0.39 -17.72
C ALA A 230 -0.79 -0.34 -18.32
N GLN A 231 -1.34 -1.22 -17.49
CA GLN A 231 -2.63 -1.87 -17.68
C GLN A 231 -3.53 -1.52 -16.50
N GLN A 232 -4.84 -1.66 -16.69
CA GLN A 232 -5.82 -1.37 -15.65
C GLN A 232 -6.85 -2.48 -15.54
N ALA A 233 -7.19 -2.85 -14.29
CA ALA A 233 -8.29 -3.73 -13.96
C ALA A 233 -9.30 -3.00 -13.05
N TRP A 234 -10.56 -2.91 -13.51
CA TRP A 234 -11.66 -2.36 -12.73
C TRP A 234 -12.35 -3.44 -11.91
N PHE A 235 -12.64 -3.14 -10.65
CA PHE A 235 -13.39 -3.98 -9.73
C PHE A 235 -14.72 -3.29 -9.42
N GLU A 236 -15.77 -3.74 -10.11
CA GLU A 236 -17.09 -3.09 -10.12
C GLU A 236 -17.78 -3.12 -8.76
N GLY A 237 -17.61 -4.23 -8.03
CA GLY A 237 -18.22 -4.44 -6.73
C GLY A 237 -17.41 -3.96 -5.56
N SER A 238 -16.18 -3.52 -5.80
CA SER A 238 -15.21 -3.20 -4.76
C SER A 238 -15.09 -1.70 -4.51
N GLY A 239 -14.75 -1.38 -3.25
CA GLY A 239 -14.26 -0.09 -2.84
C GLY A 239 -12.73 -0.03 -2.82
N HIS A 240 -12.19 0.49 -1.73
CA HIS A 240 -10.74 0.68 -1.57
C HIS A 240 -9.96 -0.62 -1.38
N PHE A 241 -10.62 -1.73 -1.04
CA PHE A 241 -10.01 -3.01 -0.69
C PHE A 241 -10.45 -4.18 -1.59
N PRO A 242 -10.11 -4.17 -2.91
CA PRO A 242 -10.50 -5.25 -3.83
C PRO A 242 -10.06 -6.65 -3.36
N MET A 243 -8.91 -6.76 -2.66
CA MET A 243 -8.41 -8.01 -2.08
C MET A 243 -9.31 -8.58 -0.99
N MET A 244 -10.18 -7.76 -0.39
CA MET A 244 -11.21 -8.18 0.58
C MET A 244 -12.55 -8.41 -0.11
N ASP A 245 -12.97 -7.48 -0.97
CA ASP A 245 -14.30 -7.42 -1.55
C ASP A 245 -14.55 -8.46 -2.66
N GLU A 246 -13.55 -8.73 -3.51
CA GLU A 246 -13.60 -9.65 -4.66
C GLU A 246 -12.35 -10.54 -4.68
N ARG A 247 -12.11 -11.25 -3.57
CA ARG A 247 -10.85 -11.96 -3.28
C ARG A 247 -10.38 -12.90 -4.37
N GLU A 248 -11.24 -13.79 -4.83
CA GLU A 248 -10.86 -14.80 -5.84
C GLU A 248 -10.47 -14.12 -7.15
N ARG A 249 -11.27 -13.17 -7.60
CA ARG A 249 -10.99 -12.38 -8.81
C ARG A 249 -9.70 -11.58 -8.67
N PHE A 250 -9.47 -10.99 -7.49
CA PHE A 250 -8.24 -10.26 -7.18
C PHE A 250 -7.01 -11.15 -7.34
N HIS A 251 -7.01 -12.33 -6.71
CA HIS A 251 -5.89 -13.26 -6.81
C HIS A 251 -5.68 -13.77 -8.25
N GLY A 252 -6.76 -14.02 -9.00
CA GLY A 252 -6.67 -14.41 -10.41
C GLY A 252 -5.98 -13.34 -11.27
N VAL A 253 -6.42 -12.09 -11.15
CA VAL A 253 -5.84 -10.95 -11.88
C VAL A 253 -4.36 -10.71 -11.52
N VAL A 254 -4.03 -10.82 -10.22
CA VAL A 254 -2.64 -10.67 -9.76
C VAL A 254 -1.76 -11.78 -10.30
N ARG A 255 -2.18 -13.06 -10.24
CA ARG A 255 -1.44 -14.20 -10.79
C ARG A 255 -1.21 -14.05 -12.28
N GLU A 256 -2.26 -13.79 -13.04
CA GLU A 256 -2.17 -13.61 -14.50
C GLU A 256 -1.13 -12.54 -14.85
N PHE A 257 -1.12 -11.42 -14.14
CA PHE A 257 -0.15 -10.36 -14.40
C PHE A 257 1.28 -10.75 -14.01
N LEU A 258 1.46 -11.46 -12.88
CA LEU A 258 2.78 -11.91 -12.44
C LEU A 258 3.39 -12.95 -13.41
N GLU A 259 2.58 -13.81 -14.01
CA GLU A 259 3.00 -14.89 -14.93
C GLU A 259 3.32 -14.39 -16.34
N LYS A 260 2.71 -13.30 -16.80
CA LYS A 260 3.03 -12.71 -18.11
C LYS A 260 4.55 -12.46 -18.21
N ARG A 261 5.18 -12.96 -19.26
CA ARG A 261 6.59 -12.66 -19.54
C ARG A 261 6.72 -11.16 -19.84
N SER A 262 7.71 -10.52 -19.25
CA SER A 262 8.06 -9.10 -19.51
C SER A 262 8.79 -8.97 -20.81
#